data_98dedda19438babbc59a75fce97a6d6b
#
_entry.id   98dedda19438babbc59a75fce97a6d6b
#
_cell.length_a   1.000
_cell.length_b   1.000
_cell.length_c   1.000
_cell.angle_alpha   90.00
_cell.angle_beta   90.00
_cell.angle_gamma   90.00
#
_symmetry.space_group_name_H-M   'P 1'
#
loop_
_entity.id
_entity.type
_entity.pdbx_description
1 polymer ?
#
loop_
_entity_poly.entity_id
_entity_poly.type
_entity_poly.pdbx_seq_one_letter_code
_entity_poly.pdbx_strand_id
1 'polypeptide(L)'
;MSSKDKITFTKDNLDAYLKELAKEYRKLGGKSMPAEVVLIGGASVLINYGFREMTTGIDAVIQAASTMKEAINHVGDRNDLPRGWINEDFKNTKSFSPKLLMYSTYYKSFYGVLQVRTIAAEHLIAMKLMSGRQYKNDLSDIIGILAEHKKLKQETLS
;
A
#
# COMPACT_ATOMS: atom_id res chain seq x y z
N MET A 1 -6.97 7.46 -26.44
CA MET A 1 -5.92 7.12 -25.51
C MET A 1 -6.24 7.64 -24.13
N SER A 2 -6.13 6.83 -23.15
CA SER A 2 -6.50 7.21 -21.80
C SER A 2 -5.27 7.38 -20.93
N SER A 3 -5.14 8.53 -20.28
CA SER A 3 -4.09 8.77 -19.29
C SER A 3 -4.27 7.86 -18.07
N LYS A 4 -5.47 7.29 -17.89
CA LYS A 4 -5.76 6.39 -16.78
C LYS A 4 -4.89 5.15 -16.78
N ASP A 5 -4.43 4.72 -17.94
CA ASP A 5 -3.62 3.52 -18.07
C ASP A 5 -2.18 3.73 -17.61
N LYS A 6 -1.80 4.97 -17.36
CA LYS A 6 -0.41 5.33 -17.04
C LYS A 6 -0.29 6.15 -15.78
N ILE A 7 -1.10 5.82 -14.79
CA ILE A 7 -1.02 6.52 -13.51
C ILE A 7 0.23 6.08 -12.79
N THR A 8 0.98 7.06 -12.31
CA THR A 8 2.19 6.82 -11.53
C THR A 8 1.96 7.31 -10.12
N PHE A 9 2.19 6.43 -9.15
CA PHE A 9 2.15 6.80 -7.75
C PHE A 9 3.55 7.15 -7.27
N THR A 10 3.65 8.30 -6.62
CA THR A 10 4.87 8.73 -5.92
C THR A 10 4.51 8.87 -4.45
N LYS A 11 5.52 9.03 -3.60
CA LYS A 11 5.23 9.22 -2.18
C LYS A 11 4.34 10.45 -1.96
N ASP A 12 4.62 11.54 -2.67
CA ASP A 12 3.87 12.78 -2.48
C ASP A 12 2.42 12.67 -2.90
N ASN A 13 2.15 12.10 -4.09
CA ASN A 13 0.76 12.00 -4.53
C ASN A 13 0.01 10.90 -3.78
N LEU A 14 0.70 9.85 -3.33
CA LEU A 14 0.07 8.83 -2.51
C LEU A 14 -0.41 9.43 -1.19
N ASP A 15 0.43 10.24 -0.54
CA ASP A 15 0.02 10.94 0.68
C ASP A 15 -1.21 11.82 0.43
N ALA A 16 -1.23 12.53 -0.71
CA ALA A 16 -2.35 13.39 -1.07
C ALA A 16 -3.64 12.57 -1.25
N TYR A 17 -3.54 11.43 -1.93
CA TYR A 17 -4.71 10.56 -2.13
C TYR A 17 -5.19 9.94 -0.82
N LEU A 18 -4.28 9.55 0.06
CA LEU A 18 -4.64 9.00 1.37
C LEU A 18 -5.32 10.07 2.22
N LYS A 19 -4.83 11.30 2.16
CA LYS A 19 -5.45 12.42 2.87
C LYS A 19 -6.86 12.67 2.36
N GLU A 20 -7.03 12.65 1.04
CA GLU A 20 -8.34 12.82 0.41
C GLU A 20 -9.28 11.68 0.79
N LEU A 21 -8.75 10.46 0.82
CA LEU A 21 -9.52 9.30 1.23
C LEU A 21 -10.01 9.44 2.66
N ALA A 22 -9.17 9.93 3.56
CA ALA A 22 -9.55 10.15 4.95
C ALA A 22 -10.68 11.18 5.05
N LYS A 23 -10.59 12.26 4.28
CA LYS A 23 -11.63 13.29 4.27
C LYS A 23 -12.96 12.72 3.77
N GLU A 24 -12.90 11.95 2.69
CA GLU A 24 -14.10 11.36 2.11
C GLU A 24 -14.73 10.34 3.05
N TYR A 25 -13.90 9.47 3.66
CA TYR A 25 -14.37 8.49 4.61
C TYR A 25 -15.05 9.16 5.80
N ARG A 26 -14.47 10.25 6.29
CA ARG A 26 -15.06 11.01 7.39
C ARG A 26 -16.43 11.54 7.02
N LYS A 27 -16.59 12.06 5.79
CA LYS A 27 -17.87 12.56 5.30
C LYS A 27 -18.93 11.48 5.27
N LEU A 28 -18.53 10.24 4.99
CA LEU A 28 -19.44 9.11 4.88
C LEU A 28 -19.71 8.43 6.23
N GLY A 29 -19.34 9.09 7.33
CA GLY A 29 -19.63 8.57 8.65
C GLY A 29 -18.50 7.78 9.30
N GLY A 30 -17.32 7.78 8.70
CA GLY A 30 -16.17 7.03 9.21
C GLY A 30 -15.68 7.47 10.58
N LYS A 31 -16.12 8.63 11.05
CA LYS A 31 -15.74 9.13 12.36
C LYS A 31 -16.16 8.18 13.48
N SER A 32 -17.29 7.50 13.30
CA SER A 32 -17.78 6.54 14.30
C SER A 32 -17.04 5.20 14.23
N MET A 33 -16.34 4.94 13.16
CA MET A 33 -15.56 3.72 12.98
C MET A 33 -14.26 4.03 12.24
N PRO A 34 -13.26 4.56 12.96
CA PRO A 34 -11.98 4.89 12.32
C PRO A 34 -11.38 3.68 11.62
N ALA A 35 -10.68 3.94 10.52
CA ALA A 35 -10.14 2.90 9.67
C ALA A 35 -8.65 2.73 9.87
N GLU A 36 -8.18 1.51 9.59
CA GLU A 36 -6.76 1.20 9.54
C GLU A 36 -6.45 0.61 8.18
N VAL A 37 -5.43 1.14 7.52
CA VAL A 37 -4.98 0.66 6.22
C VAL A 37 -3.52 0.27 6.34
N VAL A 38 -3.21 -0.99 6.03
CA VAL A 38 -1.83 -1.49 6.05
C VAL A 38 -1.38 -1.63 4.61
N LEU A 39 -0.44 -0.79 4.19
CA LEU A 39 0.10 -0.82 2.84
C LEU A 39 1.13 -1.93 2.70
N ILE A 40 1.07 -2.64 1.58
CA ILE A 40 1.87 -3.84 1.33
C ILE A 40 2.57 -3.70 -0.02
N GLY A 41 3.69 -4.39 -0.18
CA GLY A 41 4.37 -4.48 -1.46
C GLY A 41 4.99 -3.17 -1.90
N GLY A 42 4.78 -2.81 -3.17
CA GLY A 42 5.37 -1.61 -3.75
C GLY A 42 5.00 -0.33 -3.03
N ALA A 43 3.76 -0.24 -2.53
CA ALA A 43 3.32 0.93 -1.77
C ALA A 43 4.12 1.09 -0.49
N SER A 44 4.42 -0.01 0.19
CA SER A 44 5.24 0.01 1.39
C SER A 44 6.67 0.48 1.06
N VAL A 45 7.23 0.00 -0.05
CA VAL A 45 8.55 0.45 -0.50
C VAL A 45 8.53 1.94 -0.80
N LEU A 46 7.48 2.39 -1.48
CA LEU A 46 7.33 3.79 -1.82
C LEU A 46 7.33 4.68 -0.58
N ILE A 47 6.55 4.30 0.44
CA ILE A 47 6.44 5.06 1.67
C ILE A 47 7.75 5.04 2.47
N ASN A 48 8.34 3.86 2.64
CA ASN A 48 9.50 3.69 3.52
C ASN A 48 10.79 4.23 2.92
N TYR A 49 10.92 4.17 1.60
CA TYR A 49 12.17 4.57 0.95
C TYR A 49 12.02 5.80 0.06
N GLY A 50 10.80 6.08 -0.40
CA GLY A 50 10.47 7.36 -1.04
C GLY A 50 11.01 7.60 -2.44
N PHE A 51 11.64 6.61 -3.08
CA PHE A 51 12.30 6.85 -4.36
C PHE A 51 11.71 6.06 -5.53
N ARG A 52 10.89 5.06 -5.27
CA ARG A 52 10.33 4.22 -6.32
C ARG A 52 8.95 4.70 -6.72
N GLU A 53 8.69 4.67 -8.01
CA GLU A 53 7.37 4.96 -8.54
C GLU A 53 6.59 3.67 -8.75
N MET A 54 5.28 3.74 -8.65
CA MET A 54 4.39 2.62 -8.90
C MET A 54 3.43 2.96 -10.02
N THR A 55 3.20 2.00 -10.89
CA THR A 55 2.26 2.16 -12.01
C THR A 55 1.07 1.23 -11.91
N THR A 56 1.03 0.38 -10.88
CA THR A 56 -0.07 -0.55 -10.64
C THR A 56 -0.84 -0.11 -9.40
N GLY A 57 -1.97 -0.76 -9.15
CA GLY A 57 -2.78 -0.48 -7.98
C GLY A 57 -2.03 -0.72 -6.67
N ILE A 58 -2.52 -0.10 -5.63
CA ILE A 58 -1.92 -0.17 -4.30
C ILE A 58 -2.53 -1.34 -3.54
N ASP A 59 -1.67 -2.27 -3.10
CA ASP A 59 -2.11 -3.41 -2.29
C ASP A 59 -2.18 -3.01 -0.82
N ALA A 60 -3.29 -3.34 -0.18
CA ALA A 60 -3.50 -2.97 1.22
C ALA A 60 -4.36 -4.00 1.93
N VAL A 61 -4.28 -4.01 3.25
CA VAL A 61 -5.25 -4.69 4.10
C VAL A 61 -6.01 -3.59 4.84
N ILE A 62 -7.33 -3.58 4.70
CA ILE A 62 -8.16 -2.49 5.18
C ILE A 62 -9.13 -2.99 6.25
N GLN A 63 -9.14 -2.32 7.40
CA GLN A 63 -10.14 -2.54 8.44
C GLN A 63 -10.93 -1.24 8.58
N ALA A 64 -12.18 -1.25 8.11
CA ALA A 64 -13.00 -0.05 8.03
C ALA A 64 -14.47 -0.41 7.92
N ALA A 65 -15.32 0.61 8.10
CA ALA A 65 -16.75 0.46 7.79
C ALA A 65 -16.94 0.25 6.29
N SER A 66 -18.09 -0.29 5.92
CA SER A 66 -18.41 -0.59 4.52
C SER A 66 -18.34 0.63 3.60
N THR A 67 -18.54 1.83 4.16
CA THR A 67 -18.46 3.09 3.42
C THR A 67 -17.06 3.38 2.89
N MET A 68 -16.04 2.67 3.38
CA MET A 68 -14.68 2.86 2.88
C MET A 68 -14.58 2.56 1.38
N LYS A 69 -15.28 1.54 0.90
CA LYS A 69 -15.27 1.21 -0.52
C LYS A 69 -15.82 2.36 -1.36
N GLU A 70 -16.89 2.98 -0.88
CA GLU A 70 -17.46 4.15 -1.54
C GLU A 70 -16.49 5.32 -1.52
N ALA A 71 -15.82 5.54 -0.39
CA ALA A 71 -14.82 6.60 -0.28
C ALA A 71 -13.68 6.39 -1.27
N ILE A 72 -13.19 5.17 -1.40
CA ILE A 72 -12.13 4.83 -2.35
C ILE A 72 -12.57 5.16 -3.77
N ASN A 73 -13.79 4.78 -4.14
CA ASN A 73 -14.30 5.03 -5.47
C ASN A 73 -14.48 6.53 -5.74
N HIS A 74 -14.96 7.29 -4.76
CA HIS A 74 -15.14 8.74 -4.91
C HIS A 74 -13.80 9.44 -5.15
N VAL A 75 -12.78 9.07 -4.39
CA VAL A 75 -11.44 9.65 -4.56
C VAL A 75 -10.88 9.25 -5.92
N GLY A 76 -11.05 8.00 -6.30
CA GLY A 76 -10.60 7.52 -7.60
C GLY A 76 -11.26 8.28 -8.75
N ASP A 77 -12.58 8.46 -8.70
CA ASP A 77 -13.31 9.16 -9.75
C ASP A 77 -12.88 10.63 -9.83
N ARG A 78 -12.68 11.27 -8.69
CA ARG A 78 -12.28 12.67 -8.63
C ARG A 78 -10.88 12.92 -9.21
N ASN A 79 -10.00 11.95 -9.05
CA ASN A 79 -8.60 12.09 -9.45
C ASN A 79 -8.26 11.29 -10.72
N ASP A 80 -9.28 10.76 -11.37
CA ASP A 80 -9.11 9.99 -12.60
C ASP A 80 -8.22 8.76 -12.39
N LEU A 81 -8.34 8.14 -11.22
CA LEU A 81 -7.61 6.93 -10.90
C LEU A 81 -8.42 5.71 -11.34
N PRO A 82 -7.77 4.60 -11.69
CA PRO A 82 -8.51 3.41 -12.10
C PRO A 82 -9.28 2.81 -10.92
N ARG A 83 -10.34 2.05 -11.25
CA ARG A 83 -11.06 1.30 -10.22
C ARG A 83 -10.08 0.35 -9.55
N GLY A 84 -10.17 0.26 -8.23
CA GLY A 84 -9.24 -0.56 -7.48
C GLY A 84 -7.85 0.04 -7.36
N TRP A 85 -7.74 1.38 -7.49
CA TRP A 85 -6.46 2.05 -7.31
C TRP A 85 -5.84 1.72 -5.95
N ILE A 86 -6.67 1.43 -4.96
CA ILE A 86 -6.27 0.78 -3.72
C ILE A 86 -7.20 -0.41 -3.53
N ASN A 87 -6.66 -1.57 -3.23
CA ASN A 87 -7.44 -2.81 -3.20
C ASN A 87 -6.86 -3.80 -2.21
N GLU A 88 -7.65 -4.83 -1.91
CA GLU A 88 -7.27 -5.88 -0.97
C GLU A 88 -7.01 -7.22 -1.65
N ASP A 89 -6.63 -7.22 -2.92
CA ASP A 89 -6.42 -8.47 -3.67
C ASP A 89 -5.35 -9.36 -3.03
N PHE A 90 -4.34 -8.77 -2.41
CA PHE A 90 -3.28 -9.51 -1.73
C PHE A 90 -3.83 -10.41 -0.64
N LYS A 91 -4.90 -9.99 0.01
CA LYS A 91 -5.53 -10.73 1.10
C LYS A 91 -6.02 -12.10 0.66
N ASN A 92 -6.32 -12.25 -0.62
CA ASN A 92 -6.81 -13.50 -1.20
C ASN A 92 -5.69 -14.38 -1.74
N THR A 93 -4.44 -13.96 -1.60
CA THR A 93 -3.31 -14.76 -2.07
C THR A 93 -2.83 -15.70 -0.97
N LYS A 94 -2.07 -16.71 -1.39
CA LYS A 94 -1.49 -17.65 -0.44
C LYS A 94 -0.34 -17.03 0.35
N SER A 95 0.18 -15.91 -0.10
CA SER A 95 1.25 -15.21 0.61
C SER A 95 0.75 -14.44 1.82
N PHE A 96 -0.57 -14.20 1.89
CA PHE A 96 -1.14 -13.47 3.02
C PHE A 96 -1.31 -14.38 4.24
N SER A 97 -0.97 -13.85 5.40
CA SER A 97 -1.27 -14.46 6.71
C SER A 97 -1.62 -13.32 7.66
N PRO A 98 -2.64 -13.50 8.51
CA PRO A 98 -2.96 -12.48 9.52
C PRO A 98 -1.77 -12.12 10.40
N LYS A 99 -0.83 -13.06 10.61
CA LYS A 99 0.39 -12.78 11.38
C LYS A 99 1.24 -11.71 10.74
N LEU A 100 1.13 -11.54 9.42
CA LEU A 100 1.91 -10.52 8.72
C LEU A 100 1.60 -9.12 9.25
N LEU A 101 0.36 -8.89 9.66
CA LEU A 101 -0.06 -7.59 10.17
C LEU A 101 0.65 -7.21 11.48
N MET A 102 1.15 -8.21 12.21
CA MET A 102 1.89 -7.96 13.46
C MET A 102 3.23 -7.26 13.19
N TYR A 103 3.72 -7.34 11.98
CA TYR A 103 4.98 -6.72 11.59
C TYR A 103 4.80 -5.36 10.95
N SER A 104 3.57 -4.85 10.94
CA SER A 104 3.32 -3.52 10.40
C SER A 104 3.80 -2.46 11.38
N THR A 105 4.24 -1.34 10.82
CA THR A 105 4.65 -0.19 11.60
C THR A 105 3.82 1.02 11.21
N TYR A 106 3.62 1.89 12.18
CA TYR A 106 2.84 3.10 11.98
C TYR A 106 3.54 4.04 10.99
N TYR A 107 2.77 4.58 10.05
CA TYR A 107 3.27 5.59 9.14
C TYR A 107 2.68 6.96 9.47
N LYS A 108 1.36 7.11 9.36
CA LYS A 108 0.72 8.42 9.53
C LYS A 108 -0.78 8.25 9.77
N SER A 109 -1.36 9.20 10.49
CA SER A 109 -2.82 9.28 10.68
C SER A 109 -3.35 10.54 9.99
N PHE A 110 -4.52 10.40 9.36
CA PHE A 110 -5.16 11.49 8.66
C PHE A 110 -6.51 11.78 9.30
N TYR A 111 -6.69 13.02 9.73
CA TYR A 111 -7.97 13.53 10.27
C TYR A 111 -8.56 12.70 11.41
N GLY A 112 -7.75 11.91 12.10
CA GLY A 112 -8.22 11.08 13.20
C GLY A 112 -9.14 9.95 12.80
N VAL A 113 -9.34 9.70 11.50
CA VAL A 113 -10.22 8.65 11.02
C VAL A 113 -9.52 7.59 10.16
N LEU A 114 -8.30 7.85 9.72
CA LEU A 114 -7.55 6.91 8.90
C LEU A 114 -6.14 6.77 9.43
N GLN A 115 -5.81 5.59 9.94
CA GLN A 115 -4.47 5.27 10.37
C GLN A 115 -3.80 4.43 9.29
N VAL A 116 -2.65 4.87 8.81
CA VAL A 116 -1.91 4.16 7.78
C VAL A 116 -0.68 3.52 8.39
N ARG A 117 -0.50 2.25 8.10
CA ARG A 117 0.65 1.45 8.52
C ARG A 117 1.30 0.84 7.28
N THR A 118 2.54 0.41 7.41
CA THR A 118 3.26 -0.25 6.32
C THR A 118 3.93 -1.50 6.84
N ILE A 119 4.18 -2.44 5.94
CA ILE A 119 4.97 -3.63 6.27
C ILE A 119 6.29 -3.52 5.53
N ALA A 120 7.38 -3.57 6.27
CA ALA A 120 8.71 -3.41 5.69
C ALA A 120 9.02 -4.51 4.69
N ALA A 121 9.81 -4.17 3.68
CA ALA A 121 10.17 -5.10 2.60
C ALA A 121 10.81 -6.38 3.14
N GLU A 122 11.65 -6.28 4.17
CA GLU A 122 12.31 -7.45 4.76
C GLU A 122 11.31 -8.48 5.28
N HIS A 123 10.24 -8.02 5.88
CA HIS A 123 9.21 -8.91 6.42
C HIS A 123 8.44 -9.61 5.30
N LEU A 124 8.17 -8.89 4.20
CA LEU A 124 7.50 -9.48 3.05
C LEU A 124 8.39 -10.55 2.40
N ILE A 125 9.68 -10.25 2.28
CA ILE A 125 10.66 -11.20 1.74
C ILE A 125 10.71 -12.45 2.61
N ALA A 126 10.83 -12.27 3.93
CA ALA A 126 10.89 -13.39 4.87
C ALA A 126 9.66 -14.26 4.76
N MET A 127 8.49 -13.66 4.66
CA MET A 127 7.23 -14.41 4.51
C MET A 127 7.22 -15.25 3.24
N LYS A 128 7.64 -14.67 2.13
CA LYS A 128 7.68 -15.39 0.86
C LYS A 128 8.66 -16.57 0.91
N LEU A 129 9.82 -16.37 1.53
CA LEU A 129 10.82 -17.41 1.66
C LEU A 129 10.35 -18.53 2.61
N MET A 130 9.71 -18.16 3.71
CA MET A 130 9.24 -19.13 4.70
C MET A 130 8.06 -19.96 4.22
N SER A 131 7.33 -19.47 3.21
CA SER A 131 6.16 -20.20 2.70
C SER A 131 6.56 -21.50 2.02
N GLY A 132 7.85 -21.67 1.68
CA GLY A 132 8.35 -22.87 1.05
C GLY A 132 7.84 -23.10 -0.37
N ARG A 133 7.23 -22.07 -0.97
CA ARG A 133 6.68 -22.19 -2.31
C ARG A 133 7.68 -21.73 -3.36
N GLN A 134 7.60 -22.39 -4.51
CA GLN A 134 8.46 -22.03 -5.62
C GLN A 134 7.68 -21.12 -6.57
N TYR A 135 8.15 -19.89 -6.69
CA TYR A 135 7.55 -18.94 -7.59
C TYR A 135 8.65 -18.24 -8.36
N LYS A 136 8.73 -18.53 -9.65
CA LYS A 136 9.70 -17.86 -10.50
C LYS A 136 9.50 -16.36 -10.50
N ASN A 137 8.25 -15.94 -10.61
CA ASN A 137 7.92 -14.51 -10.62
C ASN A 137 8.17 -13.88 -9.26
N ASP A 138 7.81 -14.58 -8.18
CA ASP A 138 8.05 -14.09 -6.82
C ASP A 138 9.54 -13.94 -6.54
N LEU A 139 10.34 -14.85 -7.08
CA LEU A 139 11.79 -14.76 -6.90
C LEU A 139 12.35 -13.50 -7.55
N SER A 140 11.86 -13.17 -8.75
CA SER A 140 12.25 -11.93 -9.41
C SER A 140 11.88 -10.71 -8.58
N ASP A 141 10.68 -10.72 -8.02
CA ASP A 141 10.22 -9.62 -7.16
C ASP A 141 11.08 -9.48 -5.93
N ILE A 142 11.41 -10.60 -5.29
CA ILE A 142 12.27 -10.60 -4.11
C ILE A 142 13.64 -10.02 -4.44
N ILE A 143 14.22 -10.46 -5.55
CA ILE A 143 15.53 -9.96 -5.99
C ILE A 143 15.45 -8.45 -6.23
N GLY A 144 14.40 -7.98 -6.87
CA GLY A 144 14.21 -6.55 -7.10
C GLY A 144 14.14 -5.75 -5.82
N ILE A 145 13.37 -6.22 -4.85
CA ILE A 145 13.24 -5.56 -3.56
C ILE A 145 14.57 -5.53 -2.83
N LEU A 146 15.30 -6.64 -2.82
CA LEU A 146 16.61 -6.72 -2.17
C LEU A 146 17.62 -5.79 -2.83
N ALA A 147 17.61 -5.73 -4.16
CA ALA A 147 18.52 -4.86 -4.90
C ALA A 147 18.27 -3.39 -4.57
N GLU A 148 17.01 -2.98 -4.52
CA GLU A 148 16.66 -1.61 -4.17
C GLU A 148 17.02 -1.28 -2.73
N HIS A 149 16.76 -2.22 -1.82
CA HIS A 149 17.09 -2.03 -0.41
C HIS A 149 18.60 -1.87 -0.22
N LYS A 150 19.39 -2.70 -0.89
CA LYS A 150 20.84 -2.63 -0.84
C LYS A 150 21.36 -1.32 -1.41
N LYS A 151 20.79 -0.88 -2.53
CA LYS A 151 21.16 0.39 -3.15
C LYS A 151 20.91 1.55 -2.20
N LEU A 152 19.76 1.56 -1.55
CA LEU A 152 19.40 2.61 -0.60
C LEU A 152 20.36 2.64 0.58
N LYS A 153 20.73 1.48 1.11
CA LYS A 153 21.70 1.40 2.21
C LYS A 153 23.05 1.93 1.81
N GLN A 154 23.51 1.62 0.60
CA GLN A 154 24.77 2.12 0.11
C GLN A 154 24.76 3.63 -0.03
N GLU A 155 23.66 4.20 -0.52
CA GLU A 155 23.51 5.65 -0.64
C GLU A 155 23.52 6.31 0.74
N THR A 156 22.89 5.67 1.71
CA THR A 156 22.84 6.19 3.08
C THR A 156 24.22 6.17 3.74
N LEU A 157 25.02 5.17 3.44
CA LEU A 157 26.36 5.00 4.02
C LEU A 157 27.42 5.86 3.35
N SER A 158 27.16 6.28 2.15
CA SER A 158 28.11 7.14 1.44
C SER A 158 27.85 8.60 1.73
#